data_09d1311e3d8d7fd5d7f9239194066b7c
#
_entry.id   09d1311e3d8d7fd5d7f9239194066b7c
#
_cell.length_a   1.000
_cell.length_b   1.000
_cell.length_c   1.000
_cell.angle_alpha   90.00
_cell.angle_beta   90.00
_cell.angle_gamma   90.00
#
_symmetry.space_group_name_H-M   'P 1'
#
loop_
_entity.id
_entity.type
_entity.pdbx_description
1 polymer ?
#
loop_
_entity_poly.entity_id
_entity_poly.type
_entity_poly.pdbx_seq_one_letter_code
_entity_poly.pdbx_strand_id
1 'polypeptide(L)'
;FAERSVLSGLLAGYMAHNFFVFDNLISYILFFSLLAYTHTRCGKPFSLSERKNASLQSDRVASISGAVLLVLLCVSIYYVNLRPLVVAGDLIQALRPQQKGITENLSFYKQAFAVESVGTQEVGEQAMQAAANIAAAANVPEPTKVEFITFALSAMDREIKRAPDDARLRMFIGGFFNQLGHYVEALPHLEKAHALSPHKQTIAFSLSNSYLSLGKTDEALSLMKKAFENAPKYTGARIGYAATAIYAKQFAVADELLASTTDVNMLTDERLVKAYFQAGQLKKVISLLQQRLVANPNDVQTHISLAAAYIANGNRKESIAELQKTIELNPDFKQQGEYYINEIKAGRNP
;
A
#
# COMPACT_ATOMS: atom_id res chain seq x y z
N PHE A 1 -45.97 10.11 21.90
CA PHE A 1 -44.87 9.50 22.65
C PHE A 1 -44.05 8.58 21.78
N ALA A 2 -44.65 7.63 21.07
CA ALA A 2 -43.95 6.64 20.23
C ALA A 2 -43.06 7.27 19.14
N GLU A 3 -43.55 8.28 18.42
CA GLU A 3 -42.78 8.97 17.36
C GLU A 3 -41.51 9.64 17.91
N ARG A 4 -41.57 10.30 19.06
CA ARG A 4 -40.39 10.92 19.70
C ARG A 4 -39.37 9.89 20.12
N SER A 5 -39.82 8.77 20.65
CA SER A 5 -38.92 7.65 21.04
C SER A 5 -38.23 7.04 19.84
N VAL A 6 -38.95 6.85 18.73
CA VAL A 6 -38.35 6.34 17.46
C VAL A 6 -37.33 7.31 16.90
N LEU A 7 -37.64 8.60 16.81
CA LEU A 7 -36.71 9.63 16.32
C LEU A 7 -35.47 9.74 17.18
N SER A 8 -35.63 9.73 18.52
CA SER A 8 -34.48 9.75 19.45
C SER A 8 -33.62 8.51 19.30
N GLY A 9 -34.25 7.33 19.11
CA GLY A 9 -33.55 6.06 18.86
C GLY A 9 -32.75 6.06 17.56
N LEU A 10 -33.33 6.60 16.46
CA LEU A 10 -32.65 6.72 15.17
C LEU A 10 -31.44 7.68 15.24
N LEU A 11 -31.58 8.83 15.92
CA LEU A 11 -30.48 9.77 16.11
C LEU A 11 -29.37 9.18 16.98
N ALA A 12 -29.71 8.50 18.06
CA ALA A 12 -28.75 7.83 18.92
C ALA A 12 -28.03 6.69 18.19
N GLY A 13 -28.78 5.91 17.38
CA GLY A 13 -28.20 4.86 16.53
C GLY A 13 -27.23 5.42 15.49
N TYR A 14 -27.58 6.54 14.83
CA TYR A 14 -26.68 7.22 13.90
C TYR A 14 -25.41 7.72 14.59
N MET A 15 -25.52 8.35 15.76
CA MET A 15 -24.36 8.78 16.55
C MET A 15 -23.48 7.61 16.96
N ALA A 16 -24.06 6.51 17.43
CA ALA A 16 -23.30 5.31 17.78
C ALA A 16 -22.61 4.68 16.56
N HIS A 17 -23.28 4.67 15.40
CA HIS A 17 -22.70 4.20 14.14
C HIS A 17 -21.43 4.99 13.75
N ASN A 18 -21.45 6.31 13.89
CA ASN A 18 -20.34 7.18 13.54
C ASN A 18 -19.10 7.05 14.44
N PHE A 19 -19.23 6.43 15.61
CA PHE A 19 -18.06 6.06 16.43
C PHE A 19 -17.26 4.91 15.86
N PHE A 20 -17.87 4.04 15.04
CA PHE A 20 -17.27 2.77 14.60
C PHE A 20 -17.10 2.67 13.09
N VAL A 21 -17.84 3.46 12.32
CA VAL A 21 -17.89 3.39 10.86
C VAL A 21 -17.84 4.80 10.27
N PHE A 22 -17.03 4.99 9.25
CA PHE A 22 -17.01 6.27 8.51
C PHE A 22 -18.33 6.48 7.78
N ASP A 23 -18.83 7.73 7.83
CA ASP A 23 -20.00 8.14 7.07
C ASP A 23 -19.82 7.95 5.57
N ASN A 24 -20.88 7.49 4.94
CA ASN A 24 -20.99 7.41 3.48
C ASN A 24 -22.15 8.26 2.98
N LEU A 25 -22.27 8.43 1.67
CA LEU A 25 -23.31 9.25 1.05
C LEU A 25 -24.72 8.85 1.51
N ILE A 26 -24.98 7.55 1.68
CA ILE A 26 -26.30 7.03 2.12
C ILE A 26 -26.59 7.45 3.55
N SER A 27 -25.59 7.35 4.45
CA SER A 27 -25.71 7.78 5.84
C SER A 27 -26.05 9.27 5.93
N TYR A 28 -25.41 10.13 5.12
CA TYR A 28 -25.71 11.56 5.07
C TYR A 28 -27.12 11.82 4.55
N ILE A 29 -27.54 11.19 3.48
CA ILE A 29 -28.90 11.35 2.91
C ILE A 29 -29.95 11.00 3.98
N LEU A 30 -29.80 9.87 4.66
CA LEU A 30 -30.73 9.42 5.70
C LEU A 30 -30.73 10.38 6.89
N PHE A 31 -29.56 10.83 7.34
CA PHE A 31 -29.44 11.78 8.46
C PHE A 31 -30.11 13.12 8.15
N PHE A 32 -29.81 13.74 6.99
CA PHE A 32 -30.42 15.01 6.61
C PHE A 32 -31.91 14.88 6.34
N SER A 33 -32.37 13.74 5.80
CA SER A 33 -33.81 13.45 5.65
C SER A 33 -34.51 13.37 7.02
N LEU A 34 -33.88 12.73 7.99
CA LEU A 34 -34.39 12.63 9.36
C LEU A 34 -34.42 14.00 10.05
N LEU A 35 -33.40 14.83 9.86
CA LEU A 35 -33.38 16.21 10.37
C LEU A 35 -34.49 17.06 9.73
N ALA A 36 -34.67 16.97 8.42
CA ALA A 36 -35.75 17.69 7.70
C ALA A 36 -37.13 17.26 8.20
N TYR A 37 -37.36 15.93 8.37
CA TYR A 37 -38.58 15.41 8.93
C TYR A 37 -38.82 15.92 10.37
N THR A 38 -37.80 15.85 11.21
CA THR A 38 -37.88 16.34 12.60
C THR A 38 -38.21 17.85 12.63
N HIS A 39 -37.58 18.65 11.76
CA HIS A 39 -37.84 20.05 11.64
C HIS A 39 -39.30 20.34 11.24
N THR A 40 -39.86 19.63 10.28
CA THR A 40 -41.24 19.82 9.83
C THR A 40 -42.26 19.42 10.93
N ARG A 41 -41.93 18.45 11.79
CA ARG A 41 -42.83 17.96 12.85
C ARG A 41 -42.69 18.75 14.16
N CYS A 42 -41.51 19.26 14.49
CA CYS A 42 -41.21 19.94 15.75
C CYS A 42 -40.96 21.44 15.58
N GLY A 43 -40.65 21.88 14.37
CA GLY A 43 -40.43 23.30 14.04
C GLY A 43 -41.74 24.11 14.07
N LYS A 44 -41.66 25.35 14.54
CA LYS A 44 -42.79 26.30 14.35
C LYS A 44 -42.88 26.61 12.86
N PRO A 45 -44.10 26.63 12.28
CA PRO A 45 -44.26 27.03 10.89
C PRO A 45 -43.66 28.41 10.68
N PHE A 46 -42.78 28.51 9.67
CA PHE A 46 -42.22 29.82 9.29
C PHE A 46 -43.32 30.67 8.68
N SER A 47 -43.85 31.62 9.46
CA SER A 47 -44.92 32.56 8.98
C SER A 47 -44.28 33.75 8.30
N LEU A 48 -44.42 33.82 6.97
CA LEU A 48 -44.05 35.02 6.20
C LEU A 48 -44.85 36.25 6.62
N SER A 49 -46.03 36.08 7.30
CA SER A 49 -46.91 37.20 7.69
C SER A 49 -46.42 37.93 8.94
N GLU A 50 -45.63 37.28 9.80
CA GLU A 50 -45.07 37.94 11.03
C GLU A 50 -43.92 38.91 10.67
N ARG A 51 -43.43 38.89 9.42
CA ARG A 51 -42.34 39.75 8.96
C ARG A 51 -42.75 41.19 8.61
N LYS A 52 -44.06 41.51 8.61
CA LYS A 52 -44.55 42.86 8.27
C LYS A 52 -44.13 43.98 9.21
N ASN A 53 -43.62 43.65 10.41
CA ASN A 53 -43.17 44.62 11.40
C ASN A 53 -41.65 44.59 11.66
N ALA A 54 -40.87 43.85 10.87
CA ALA A 54 -39.41 43.90 10.95
C ALA A 54 -38.92 45.22 10.35
N SER A 55 -38.13 45.98 11.04
CA SER A 55 -37.58 47.24 10.55
C SER A 55 -36.79 47.01 9.27
N LEU A 56 -36.84 47.95 8.29
CA LEU A 56 -36.07 47.93 7.04
C LEU A 56 -34.56 47.62 7.27
N GLN A 57 -34.05 47.91 8.46
CA GLN A 57 -32.67 47.63 8.86
C GLN A 57 -32.45 46.13 9.12
N SER A 58 -33.43 45.44 9.70
CA SER A 58 -33.39 43.97 9.89
C SER A 58 -33.41 43.20 8.58
N ASP A 59 -34.18 43.67 7.59
CA ASP A 59 -34.26 43.03 6.27
C ASP A 59 -32.99 43.24 5.45
N ARG A 60 -32.32 44.37 5.56
CA ARG A 60 -31.02 44.62 4.93
C ARG A 60 -29.92 43.70 5.54
N VAL A 61 -29.86 43.59 6.85
CA VAL A 61 -28.90 42.71 7.55
C VAL A 61 -29.16 41.26 7.16
N ALA A 62 -30.42 40.82 7.16
CA ALA A 62 -30.77 39.48 6.72
C ALA A 62 -30.39 39.18 5.25
N SER A 63 -30.60 40.15 4.35
CA SER A 63 -30.24 40.01 2.92
C SER A 63 -28.72 39.98 2.75
N ILE A 64 -27.98 40.83 3.42
CA ILE A 64 -26.50 40.85 3.36
C ILE A 64 -25.92 39.54 3.94
N SER A 65 -26.41 39.09 5.10
CA SER A 65 -25.94 37.82 5.67
C SER A 65 -26.29 36.63 4.82
N GLY A 66 -27.45 36.61 4.17
CA GLY A 66 -27.83 35.59 3.20
C GLY A 66 -26.89 35.57 1.96
N ALA A 67 -26.58 36.76 1.42
CA ALA A 67 -25.63 36.86 0.31
C ALA A 67 -24.22 36.40 0.69
N VAL A 68 -23.73 36.77 1.87
CA VAL A 68 -22.42 36.33 2.39
C VAL A 68 -22.40 34.81 2.55
N LEU A 69 -23.44 34.22 3.14
CA LEU A 69 -23.54 32.76 3.30
C LEU A 69 -23.57 32.04 1.94
N LEU A 70 -24.28 32.59 0.95
CA LEU A 70 -24.31 32.04 -0.40
C LEU A 70 -22.92 32.06 -1.06
N VAL A 71 -22.20 33.18 -0.93
CA VAL A 71 -20.82 33.27 -1.44
C VAL A 71 -19.91 32.26 -0.75
N LEU A 72 -19.98 32.18 0.57
CA LEU A 72 -19.20 31.17 1.32
C LEU A 72 -19.54 29.75 0.90
N LEU A 73 -20.82 29.45 0.65
CA LEU A 73 -21.24 28.14 0.15
C LEU A 73 -20.67 27.86 -1.24
N CYS A 74 -20.75 28.81 -2.18
CA CYS A 74 -20.19 28.67 -3.52
C CYS A 74 -18.65 28.46 -3.47
N VAL A 75 -17.96 29.22 -2.65
CA VAL A 75 -16.51 29.05 -2.42
C VAL A 75 -16.21 27.67 -1.83
N SER A 76 -16.97 27.24 -0.84
CA SER A 76 -16.83 25.92 -0.24
C SER A 76 -17.06 24.80 -1.29
N ILE A 77 -18.14 24.88 -2.06
CA ILE A 77 -18.43 23.91 -3.14
C ILE A 77 -17.26 23.85 -4.14
N TYR A 78 -16.72 25.00 -4.53
CA TYR A 78 -15.61 25.08 -5.47
C TYR A 78 -14.35 24.37 -4.92
N TYR A 79 -13.89 24.75 -3.71
CA TYR A 79 -12.64 24.23 -3.16
C TYR A 79 -12.76 22.82 -2.60
N VAL A 80 -13.91 22.44 -2.02
CA VAL A 80 -14.07 21.15 -1.33
C VAL A 80 -14.62 20.07 -2.26
N ASN A 81 -15.37 20.45 -3.32
CA ASN A 81 -16.01 19.47 -4.19
C ASN A 81 -15.49 19.54 -5.63
N LEU A 82 -15.53 20.71 -6.29
CA LEU A 82 -15.23 20.78 -7.72
C LEU A 82 -13.75 20.55 -8.03
N ARG A 83 -12.84 21.16 -7.28
CA ARG A 83 -11.39 20.94 -7.48
C ARG A 83 -10.98 19.48 -7.24
N PRO A 84 -11.36 18.81 -6.14
CA PRO A 84 -11.09 17.39 -5.96
C PRO A 84 -11.72 16.50 -7.04
N LEU A 85 -12.89 16.85 -7.55
CA LEU A 85 -13.54 16.11 -8.63
C LEU A 85 -12.73 16.15 -9.94
N VAL A 86 -12.18 17.31 -10.30
CA VAL A 86 -11.28 17.45 -11.46
C VAL A 86 -10.02 16.59 -11.26
N VAL A 87 -9.38 16.72 -10.09
CA VAL A 87 -8.19 15.89 -9.74
C VAL A 87 -8.49 14.40 -9.84
N ALA A 88 -9.63 13.96 -9.30
CA ALA A 88 -10.03 12.55 -9.37
C ALA A 88 -10.29 12.10 -10.82
N GLY A 89 -10.91 12.97 -11.65
CA GLY A 89 -11.12 12.71 -13.06
C GLY A 89 -9.81 12.50 -13.82
N ASP A 90 -8.86 13.41 -13.67
CA ASP A 90 -7.54 13.32 -14.29
C ASP A 90 -6.75 12.12 -13.77
N LEU A 91 -6.80 11.85 -12.46
CA LEU A 91 -6.15 10.66 -11.86
C LEU A 91 -6.73 9.36 -12.42
N ILE A 92 -8.05 9.26 -12.60
CA ILE A 92 -8.68 8.10 -13.24
C ILE A 92 -8.16 7.91 -14.67
N GLN A 93 -7.98 8.99 -15.44
CA GLN A 93 -7.38 8.90 -16.78
C GLN A 93 -5.90 8.49 -16.70
N ALA A 94 -5.15 9.02 -15.75
CA ALA A 94 -3.75 8.65 -15.53
C ALA A 94 -3.57 7.16 -15.21
N LEU A 95 -4.54 6.52 -14.56
CA LEU A 95 -4.50 5.09 -14.17
C LEU A 95 -4.98 4.13 -15.26
N ARG A 96 -5.67 4.64 -16.28
CA ARG A 96 -6.19 3.79 -17.38
C ARG A 96 -5.16 3.66 -18.50
N PRO A 97 -5.16 2.53 -19.25
CA PRO A 97 -4.39 2.44 -20.48
C PRO A 97 -4.78 3.54 -21.46
N GLN A 98 -3.80 4.28 -21.99
CA GLN A 98 -4.00 5.38 -22.92
C GLN A 98 -3.57 5.01 -24.33
N GLN A 99 -4.20 5.61 -25.36
CA GLN A 99 -3.90 5.32 -26.77
C GLN A 99 -2.47 5.73 -27.16
N LYS A 100 -1.97 6.85 -26.63
CA LYS A 100 -0.60 7.34 -26.85
C LYS A 100 0.40 6.76 -25.85
N GLY A 101 -0.02 5.78 -25.03
CA GLY A 101 0.84 5.08 -24.08
C GLY A 101 1.18 5.88 -22.83
N ILE A 102 2.26 5.49 -22.17
CA ILE A 102 2.67 5.97 -20.84
C ILE A 102 2.91 7.48 -20.76
N THR A 103 3.35 8.12 -21.83
CA THR A 103 3.54 9.58 -21.87
C THR A 103 2.23 10.35 -21.70
N GLU A 104 1.11 9.81 -22.20
CA GLU A 104 -0.21 10.39 -22.00
C GLU A 104 -0.67 10.20 -20.55
N ASN A 105 -0.41 9.02 -19.94
CA ASN A 105 -0.65 8.81 -18.50
C ASN A 105 0.09 9.84 -17.66
N LEU A 106 1.38 10.07 -17.96
CA LEU A 106 2.18 11.09 -17.27
C LEU A 106 1.59 12.49 -17.39
N SER A 107 1.04 12.85 -18.57
CA SER A 107 0.40 14.15 -18.76
C SER A 107 -0.82 14.32 -17.86
N PHE A 108 -1.64 13.28 -17.68
CA PHE A 108 -2.77 13.30 -16.76
C PHE A 108 -2.34 13.39 -15.29
N TYR A 109 -1.27 12.69 -14.89
CA TYR A 109 -0.70 12.86 -13.56
C TYR A 109 -0.25 14.32 -13.30
N LYS A 110 0.41 14.94 -14.29
CA LYS A 110 0.84 16.34 -14.20
C LYS A 110 -0.34 17.30 -14.11
N GLN A 111 -1.41 17.07 -14.88
CA GLN A 111 -2.64 17.86 -14.85
C GLN A 111 -3.33 17.74 -13.48
N ALA A 112 -3.55 16.51 -13.00
CA ALA A 112 -4.13 16.26 -11.69
C ALA A 112 -3.33 16.94 -10.56
N PHE A 113 -2.00 16.85 -10.63
CA PHE A 113 -1.12 17.41 -9.61
C PHE A 113 -1.03 18.95 -9.63
N ALA A 114 -1.30 19.57 -10.79
CA ALA A 114 -1.33 21.03 -10.94
C ALA A 114 -2.55 21.65 -10.24
N VAL A 115 -3.65 20.91 -10.12
CA VAL A 115 -4.85 21.35 -9.41
C VAL A 115 -4.68 21.11 -7.91
N GLU A 116 -4.22 22.12 -7.19
CA GLU A 116 -4.05 22.01 -5.72
C GLU A 116 -5.38 21.71 -5.01
N SER A 117 -5.51 20.54 -4.42
CA SER A 117 -6.70 20.08 -3.69
C SER A 117 -6.34 19.07 -2.60
N VAL A 118 -7.32 18.64 -1.83
CA VAL A 118 -7.16 17.56 -0.84
C VAL A 118 -6.78 16.22 -1.47
N GLY A 119 -7.00 16.03 -2.78
CA GLY A 119 -6.63 14.82 -3.53
C GLY A 119 -5.20 14.81 -4.07
N THR A 120 -4.44 15.90 -3.95
CA THR A 120 -3.10 16.02 -4.56
C THR A 120 -2.10 15.00 -3.99
N GLN A 121 -2.21 14.69 -2.69
CA GLN A 121 -1.39 13.67 -2.06
C GLN A 121 -1.59 12.29 -2.70
N GLU A 122 -2.84 11.90 -2.95
CA GLU A 122 -3.17 10.63 -3.62
C GLU A 122 -2.55 10.57 -5.03
N VAL A 123 -2.58 11.68 -5.77
CA VAL A 123 -1.92 11.77 -7.09
C VAL A 123 -0.43 11.46 -6.99
N GLY A 124 0.26 12.02 -5.98
CA GLY A 124 1.68 11.76 -5.72
C GLY A 124 1.96 10.29 -5.38
N GLU A 125 1.14 9.70 -4.52
CA GLU A 125 1.26 8.28 -4.13
C GLU A 125 1.05 7.34 -5.32
N GLN A 126 0.01 7.57 -6.12
CA GLN A 126 -0.28 6.79 -7.32
C GLN A 126 0.78 6.97 -8.41
N ALA A 127 1.30 8.20 -8.59
CA ALA A 127 2.41 8.45 -9.51
C ALA A 127 3.68 7.71 -9.08
N MET A 128 3.97 7.64 -7.78
CA MET A 128 5.11 6.89 -7.23
C MET A 128 4.97 5.39 -7.46
N GLN A 129 3.76 4.83 -7.25
CA GLN A 129 3.48 3.43 -7.53
C GLN A 129 3.63 3.10 -9.02
N ALA A 130 3.12 3.98 -9.90
CA ALA A 130 3.27 3.84 -11.34
C ALA A 130 4.74 3.94 -11.76
N ALA A 131 5.51 4.88 -11.19
CA ALA A 131 6.95 5.05 -11.46
C ALA A 131 7.74 3.78 -11.12
N ALA A 132 7.42 3.10 -10.02
CA ALA A 132 8.05 1.85 -9.64
C ALA A 132 7.81 0.73 -10.68
N ASN A 133 6.59 0.61 -11.17
CA ASN A 133 6.23 -0.36 -12.22
C ASN A 133 6.91 -0.03 -13.55
N ILE A 134 6.94 1.26 -13.92
CA ILE A 134 7.55 1.76 -15.16
C ILE A 134 9.07 1.55 -15.13
N ALA A 135 9.72 1.77 -13.99
CA ALA A 135 11.17 1.54 -13.83
C ALA A 135 11.54 0.08 -14.16
N ALA A 136 10.71 -0.88 -13.75
CA ALA A 136 10.92 -2.31 -14.00
C ALA A 136 10.53 -2.75 -15.43
N ALA A 137 9.77 -1.95 -16.17
CA ALA A 137 9.25 -2.34 -17.49
C ALA A 137 10.35 -2.28 -18.57
N ALA A 138 10.61 -3.41 -19.23
CA ALA A 138 11.64 -3.52 -20.27
C ALA A 138 11.26 -2.79 -21.58
N ASN A 139 9.96 -2.64 -21.85
CA ASN A 139 9.43 -2.06 -23.09
C ASN A 139 9.24 -0.54 -23.05
N VAL A 140 9.61 0.13 -21.95
CA VAL A 140 9.50 1.59 -21.80
C VAL A 140 10.85 2.23 -22.08
N PRO A 141 10.93 3.25 -22.99
CA PRO A 141 12.16 3.98 -23.27
C PRO A 141 12.73 4.65 -22.00
N GLU A 142 14.05 4.61 -21.86
CA GLU A 142 14.74 5.14 -20.68
C GLU A 142 14.44 6.63 -20.40
N PRO A 143 14.39 7.53 -21.41
CA PRO A 143 14.01 8.93 -21.15
C PRO A 143 12.60 9.08 -20.53
N THR A 144 11.66 8.24 -20.94
CA THR A 144 10.29 8.24 -20.39
C THR A 144 10.28 7.74 -18.95
N LYS A 145 11.08 6.72 -18.61
CA LYS A 145 11.24 6.27 -17.23
C LYS A 145 11.78 7.37 -16.35
N VAL A 146 12.86 8.02 -16.78
CA VAL A 146 13.50 9.13 -16.03
C VAL A 146 12.50 10.27 -15.80
N GLU A 147 11.76 10.67 -16.84
CA GLU A 147 10.77 11.75 -16.72
C GLU A 147 9.68 11.39 -15.71
N PHE A 148 9.16 10.17 -15.77
CA PHE A 148 8.11 9.72 -14.87
C PHE A 148 8.59 9.65 -13.41
N ILE A 149 9.76 9.06 -13.18
CA ILE A 149 10.38 8.94 -11.85
C ILE A 149 10.66 10.35 -11.28
N THR A 150 11.22 11.25 -12.09
CA THR A 150 11.52 12.62 -11.66
C THR A 150 10.24 13.36 -11.25
N PHE A 151 9.16 13.21 -12.03
CA PHE A 151 7.87 13.79 -11.69
C PHE A 151 7.35 13.22 -10.36
N ALA A 152 7.31 11.89 -10.21
CA ALA A 152 6.80 11.23 -9.01
C ALA A 152 7.57 11.65 -7.74
N LEU A 153 8.91 11.67 -7.81
CA LEU A 153 9.76 12.13 -6.70
C LEU A 153 9.50 13.61 -6.37
N SER A 154 9.38 14.48 -7.38
CA SER A 154 9.13 15.92 -7.15
C SER A 154 7.74 16.16 -6.54
N ALA A 155 6.74 15.37 -6.95
CA ALA A 155 5.39 15.41 -6.40
C ALA A 155 5.38 15.04 -4.92
N MET A 156 6.04 13.93 -4.58
CA MET A 156 6.13 13.46 -3.19
C MET A 156 6.96 14.39 -2.30
N ASP A 157 8.06 14.98 -2.83
CA ASP A 157 8.85 15.97 -2.08
C ASP A 157 8.01 17.20 -1.71
N ARG A 158 7.16 17.67 -2.64
CA ARG A 158 6.23 18.77 -2.36
C ARG A 158 5.23 18.41 -1.24
N GLU A 159 4.68 17.19 -1.25
CA GLU A 159 3.75 16.76 -0.20
C GLU A 159 4.45 16.58 1.16
N ILE A 160 5.70 16.08 1.17
CA ILE A 160 6.51 16.02 2.40
C ILE A 160 6.78 17.42 2.97
N LYS A 161 7.03 18.43 2.12
CA LYS A 161 7.20 19.82 2.59
C LYS A 161 5.91 20.38 3.21
N ARG A 162 4.73 19.95 2.74
CA ARG A 162 3.44 20.34 3.30
C ARG A 162 3.12 19.63 4.62
N ALA A 163 3.51 18.35 4.72
CA ALA A 163 3.27 17.50 5.88
C ALA A 163 4.56 16.78 6.31
N PRO A 164 5.52 17.50 6.92
CA PRO A 164 6.85 16.98 7.21
C PRO A 164 6.87 15.83 8.24
N ASP A 165 5.82 15.75 9.06
CA ASP A 165 5.65 14.73 10.09
C ASP A 165 4.68 13.60 9.69
N ASP A 166 4.32 13.52 8.40
CA ASP A 166 3.59 12.36 7.88
C ASP A 166 4.56 11.20 7.58
N ALA A 167 4.50 10.19 8.45
CA ALA A 167 5.30 8.98 8.32
C ALA A 167 5.00 8.19 7.03
N ARG A 168 3.76 8.27 6.51
CA ARG A 168 3.31 7.55 5.33
C ARG A 168 4.03 8.04 4.08
N LEU A 169 4.12 9.36 3.88
CA LEU A 169 4.83 9.94 2.75
C LEU A 169 6.31 9.54 2.73
N ARG A 170 6.95 9.57 3.89
CA ARG A 170 8.34 9.13 4.06
C ARG A 170 8.51 7.64 3.73
N MET A 171 7.55 6.81 4.19
CA MET A 171 7.55 5.38 3.89
C MET A 171 7.39 5.11 2.40
N PHE A 172 6.53 5.86 1.69
CA PHE A 172 6.35 5.71 0.23
C PHE A 172 7.64 5.96 -0.53
N ILE A 173 8.32 7.08 -0.27
CA ILE A 173 9.61 7.39 -0.95
C ILE A 173 10.67 6.34 -0.60
N GLY A 174 10.83 6.01 0.68
CA GLY A 174 11.81 5.02 1.10
C GLY A 174 11.52 3.63 0.52
N GLY A 175 10.24 3.24 0.46
CA GLY A 175 9.80 2.00 -0.19
C GLY A 175 10.10 1.98 -1.69
N PHE A 176 9.87 3.10 -2.37
CA PHE A 176 10.22 3.25 -3.78
C PHE A 176 11.72 3.09 -4.04
N PHE A 177 12.57 3.76 -3.27
CA PHE A 177 14.01 3.59 -3.39
C PHE A 177 14.46 2.15 -3.08
N ASN A 178 13.87 1.49 -2.08
CA ASN A 178 14.11 0.08 -1.80
C ASN A 178 13.76 -0.83 -3.00
N GLN A 179 12.65 -0.56 -3.67
CA GLN A 179 12.23 -1.33 -4.85
C GLN A 179 13.18 -1.17 -6.02
N LEU A 180 13.82 -0.01 -6.16
CA LEU A 180 14.85 0.26 -7.16
C LEU A 180 16.26 -0.22 -6.75
N GLY A 181 16.44 -0.74 -5.54
CA GLY A 181 17.75 -1.13 -5.00
C GLY A 181 18.61 0.06 -4.50
N HIS A 182 18.04 1.24 -4.44
CA HIS A 182 18.69 2.47 -3.96
C HIS A 182 18.58 2.59 -2.43
N TYR A 183 19.18 1.65 -1.72
CA TYR A 183 19.03 1.52 -0.26
C TYR A 183 19.64 2.67 0.54
N VAL A 184 20.68 3.32 0.01
CA VAL A 184 21.32 4.49 0.64
C VAL A 184 20.35 5.66 0.67
N GLU A 185 19.66 5.90 -0.45
CA GLU A 185 18.64 6.96 -0.59
C GLU A 185 17.36 6.62 0.19
N ALA A 186 17.01 5.33 0.31
CA ALA A 186 15.85 4.88 1.07
C ALA A 186 16.00 5.17 2.58
N LEU A 187 17.21 4.99 3.11
CA LEU A 187 17.49 4.94 4.54
C LEU A 187 17.01 6.17 5.31
N PRO A 188 17.38 7.43 4.95
CA PRO A 188 16.95 8.61 5.71
C PRO A 188 15.43 8.80 5.74
N HIS A 189 14.74 8.41 4.67
CA HIS A 189 13.29 8.47 4.63
C HIS A 189 12.64 7.43 5.57
N LEU A 190 13.12 6.19 5.56
CA LEU A 190 12.59 5.11 6.39
C LEU A 190 12.93 5.29 7.86
N GLU A 191 14.12 5.78 8.20
CA GLU A 191 14.49 6.14 9.57
C GLU A 191 13.59 7.24 10.13
N LYS A 192 13.34 8.30 9.33
CA LYS A 192 12.40 9.36 9.73
C LYS A 192 10.98 8.83 9.86
N ALA A 193 10.51 7.98 8.93
CA ALA A 193 9.20 7.35 9.02
C ALA A 193 9.07 6.50 10.30
N HIS A 194 10.11 5.71 10.63
CA HIS A 194 10.13 4.90 11.84
C HIS A 194 10.15 5.74 13.11
N ALA A 195 10.89 6.84 13.13
CA ALA A 195 10.89 7.77 14.25
C ALA A 195 9.51 8.41 14.50
N LEU A 196 8.76 8.71 13.42
CA LEU A 196 7.41 9.24 13.50
C LEU A 196 6.36 8.19 13.87
N SER A 197 6.56 6.93 13.49
CA SER A 197 5.62 5.83 13.71
C SER A 197 6.35 4.53 14.11
N PRO A 198 6.91 4.44 15.32
CA PRO A 198 7.81 3.35 15.73
C PRO A 198 7.12 1.99 15.85
N HIS A 199 5.81 1.96 16.01
CA HIS A 199 5.02 0.71 16.12
C HIS A 199 4.46 0.22 14.78
N LYS A 200 4.65 0.96 13.70
CA LYS A 200 4.15 0.58 12.37
C LYS A 200 5.03 -0.51 11.75
N GLN A 201 4.53 -1.74 11.74
CA GLN A 201 5.26 -2.92 11.27
C GLN A 201 5.77 -2.81 9.82
N THR A 202 4.96 -2.24 8.93
CA THR A 202 5.34 -2.07 7.51
C THR A 202 6.57 -1.18 7.34
N ILE A 203 6.72 -0.13 8.17
CA ILE A 203 7.90 0.74 8.17
C ILE A 203 9.12 -0.03 8.68
N ALA A 204 8.95 -0.78 9.78
CA ALA A 204 10.03 -1.60 10.33
C ALA A 204 10.54 -2.63 9.32
N PHE A 205 9.65 -3.28 8.57
CA PHE A 205 10.04 -4.23 7.51
C PHE A 205 10.81 -3.56 6.39
N SER A 206 10.34 -2.41 5.89
CA SER A 206 11.02 -1.67 4.82
C SER A 206 12.39 -1.17 5.26
N LEU A 207 12.50 -0.67 6.50
CA LEU A 207 13.76 -0.20 7.08
C LEU A 207 14.74 -1.35 7.31
N SER A 208 14.25 -2.50 7.82
CA SER A 208 15.07 -3.71 7.99
C SER A 208 15.63 -4.20 6.65
N ASN A 209 14.83 -4.14 5.57
CA ASN A 209 15.31 -4.48 4.23
C ASN A 209 16.46 -3.56 3.78
N SER A 210 16.34 -2.25 3.99
CA SER A 210 17.44 -1.30 3.70
C SER A 210 18.69 -1.62 4.51
N TYR A 211 18.55 -1.87 5.82
CA TYR A 211 19.67 -2.22 6.69
C TYR A 211 20.38 -3.50 6.23
N LEU A 212 19.63 -4.57 5.95
CA LEU A 212 20.18 -5.84 5.46
C LEU A 212 20.92 -5.66 4.13
N SER A 213 20.34 -4.91 3.20
CA SER A 213 20.93 -4.68 1.89
C SER A 213 22.20 -3.82 1.94
N LEU A 214 22.35 -3.00 2.98
CA LEU A 214 23.55 -2.20 3.26
C LEU A 214 24.56 -2.91 4.18
N GLY A 215 24.31 -4.18 4.53
CA GLY A 215 25.17 -4.95 5.43
C GLY A 215 25.07 -4.56 6.92
N LYS A 216 24.11 -3.71 7.29
CA LYS A 216 23.82 -3.27 8.66
C LYS A 216 22.95 -4.31 9.37
N THR A 217 23.50 -5.51 9.53
CA THR A 217 22.73 -6.68 9.96
C THR A 217 22.30 -6.58 11.42
N ASP A 218 23.12 -6.00 12.29
CA ASP A 218 22.83 -5.87 13.72
C ASP A 218 21.70 -4.85 13.96
N GLU A 219 21.68 -3.75 13.21
CA GLU A 219 20.60 -2.77 13.25
C GLU A 219 19.28 -3.38 12.78
N ALA A 220 19.32 -4.15 11.67
CA ALA A 220 18.14 -4.87 11.18
C ALA A 220 17.61 -5.86 12.22
N LEU A 221 18.51 -6.63 12.85
CA LEU A 221 18.15 -7.62 13.87
C LEU A 221 17.53 -6.97 15.11
N SER A 222 18.14 -5.89 15.60
CA SER A 222 17.62 -5.13 16.76
C SER A 222 16.24 -4.54 16.45
N LEU A 223 16.05 -3.98 15.25
CA LEU A 223 14.79 -3.43 14.80
C LEU A 223 13.70 -4.50 14.74
N MET A 224 13.99 -5.65 14.12
CA MET A 224 13.00 -6.72 13.95
C MET A 224 12.67 -7.43 15.25
N LYS A 225 13.63 -7.54 16.17
CA LYS A 225 13.40 -8.00 17.55
C LYS A 225 12.38 -7.11 18.25
N LYS A 226 12.58 -5.78 18.25
CA LYS A 226 11.63 -4.81 18.84
C LYS A 226 10.25 -4.88 18.18
N ALA A 227 10.21 -5.02 16.84
CA ALA A 227 8.96 -5.15 16.11
C ALA A 227 8.17 -6.40 16.54
N PHE A 228 8.85 -7.51 16.77
CA PHE A 228 8.26 -8.76 17.30
C PHE A 228 7.83 -8.61 18.77
N GLU A 229 8.66 -8.03 19.63
CA GLU A 229 8.32 -7.79 21.05
C GLU A 229 7.08 -6.91 21.21
N ASN A 230 6.91 -5.91 20.34
CA ASN A 230 5.73 -5.04 20.33
C ASN A 230 4.45 -5.76 19.85
N ALA A 231 4.56 -6.81 19.05
CA ALA A 231 3.43 -7.54 18.50
C ALA A 231 3.71 -9.05 18.38
N PRO A 232 3.89 -9.79 19.50
CA PRO A 232 4.35 -11.18 19.48
C PRO A 232 3.34 -12.15 18.85
N LYS A 233 2.06 -11.78 18.79
CA LYS A 233 1.01 -12.54 18.10
C LYS A 233 0.93 -12.29 16.60
N TYR A 234 1.63 -11.27 16.11
CA TYR A 234 1.62 -10.94 14.69
C TYR A 234 2.63 -11.82 13.94
N THR A 235 2.12 -12.78 13.18
CA THR A 235 2.92 -13.75 12.41
C THR A 235 3.96 -13.07 11.51
N GLY A 236 3.60 -11.95 10.87
CA GLY A 236 4.50 -11.18 10.01
C GLY A 236 5.74 -10.67 10.73
N ALA A 237 5.61 -10.21 12.00
CA ALA A 237 6.74 -9.76 12.79
C ALA A 237 7.65 -10.93 13.20
N ARG A 238 7.05 -12.07 13.58
CA ARG A 238 7.80 -13.30 13.91
C ARG A 238 8.61 -13.79 12.72
N ILE A 239 8.00 -13.90 11.54
CA ILE A 239 8.68 -14.30 10.31
C ILE A 239 9.78 -13.30 9.95
N GLY A 240 9.49 -12.00 10.02
CA GLY A 240 10.48 -10.95 9.74
C GLY A 240 11.68 -11.03 10.67
N TYR A 241 11.46 -11.25 11.97
CA TYR A 241 12.56 -11.43 12.93
C TYR A 241 13.35 -12.72 12.67
N ALA A 242 12.67 -13.84 12.42
CA ALA A 242 13.32 -15.10 12.08
C ALA A 242 14.15 -14.99 10.79
N ALA A 243 13.61 -14.39 9.73
CA ALA A 243 14.34 -14.16 8.48
C ALA A 243 15.58 -13.28 8.70
N THR A 244 15.46 -12.21 9.49
CA THR A 244 16.59 -11.33 9.81
C THR A 244 17.65 -12.06 10.64
N ALA A 245 17.23 -12.92 11.58
CA ALA A 245 18.14 -13.76 12.35
C ALA A 245 18.91 -14.77 11.45
N ILE A 246 18.25 -15.31 10.43
CA ILE A 246 18.90 -16.17 9.43
C ILE A 246 19.96 -15.38 8.64
N TYR A 247 19.66 -14.16 8.19
CA TYR A 247 20.64 -13.28 7.54
C TYR A 247 21.82 -12.95 8.45
N ALA A 248 21.57 -12.78 9.74
CA ALA A 248 22.60 -12.59 10.77
C ALA A 248 23.35 -13.88 11.12
N LYS A 249 23.03 -15.02 10.49
CA LYS A 249 23.54 -16.37 10.80
C LYS A 249 23.25 -16.82 12.25
N GLN A 250 22.26 -16.22 12.90
CA GLN A 250 21.77 -16.59 14.23
C GLN A 250 20.67 -17.65 14.11
N PHE A 251 21.03 -18.82 13.57
CA PHE A 251 20.07 -19.90 13.27
C PHE A 251 19.31 -20.40 14.50
N ALA A 252 19.96 -20.44 15.68
CA ALA A 252 19.28 -20.84 16.92
C ALA A 252 18.10 -19.92 17.28
N VAL A 253 18.25 -18.61 17.08
CA VAL A 253 17.15 -17.64 17.31
C VAL A 253 16.01 -17.88 16.31
N ALA A 254 16.34 -18.12 15.05
CA ALA A 254 15.33 -18.42 14.04
C ALA A 254 14.57 -19.72 14.35
N ASP A 255 15.30 -20.79 14.75
CA ASP A 255 14.70 -22.06 15.11
C ASP A 255 13.80 -21.94 16.36
N GLU A 256 14.18 -21.17 17.37
CA GLU A 256 13.34 -20.89 18.55
C GLU A 256 12.05 -20.17 18.17
N LEU A 257 12.13 -19.14 17.32
CA LEU A 257 10.97 -18.36 16.84
C LEU A 257 9.99 -19.21 16.02
N LEU A 258 10.50 -20.22 15.31
CA LEU A 258 9.72 -21.09 14.43
C LEU A 258 9.28 -22.40 15.11
N ALA A 259 9.91 -22.81 16.22
CA ALA A 259 9.63 -24.07 16.91
C ALA A 259 8.19 -24.17 17.44
N SER A 260 7.55 -23.03 17.72
CA SER A 260 6.20 -22.99 18.28
C SER A 260 5.08 -23.13 17.25
N THR A 261 5.41 -23.26 15.96
CA THR A 261 4.41 -23.35 14.89
C THR A 261 4.54 -24.66 14.09
N THR A 262 3.37 -25.21 13.76
CA THR A 262 3.22 -26.31 12.79
C THR A 262 2.55 -25.82 11.50
N ASP A 263 2.28 -24.51 11.39
CA ASP A 263 1.67 -23.92 10.20
C ASP A 263 2.65 -23.93 9.04
N VAL A 264 2.39 -24.79 8.06
CA VAL A 264 3.22 -24.97 6.86
C VAL A 264 3.35 -23.64 6.08
N ASN A 265 2.28 -22.85 5.98
CA ASN A 265 2.31 -21.58 5.27
C ASN A 265 3.27 -20.59 5.94
N MET A 266 3.33 -20.60 7.27
CA MET A 266 4.27 -19.79 8.01
C MET A 266 5.71 -20.29 7.82
N LEU A 267 5.94 -21.61 7.96
CA LEU A 267 7.28 -22.20 7.85
C LEU A 267 7.86 -22.10 6.42
N THR A 268 6.99 -22.09 5.42
CA THR A 268 7.37 -21.98 4.00
C THR A 268 7.21 -20.56 3.43
N ASP A 269 7.09 -19.55 4.29
CA ASP A 269 7.04 -18.15 3.89
C ASP A 269 8.26 -17.78 3.02
N GLU A 270 8.02 -17.06 1.93
CA GLU A 270 9.04 -16.74 0.94
C GLU A 270 10.25 -15.99 1.55
N ARG A 271 10.01 -15.15 2.56
CA ARG A 271 11.08 -14.43 3.27
C ARG A 271 12.04 -15.37 3.97
N LEU A 272 11.52 -16.43 4.58
CA LEU A 272 12.34 -17.47 5.23
C LEU A 272 13.10 -18.29 4.20
N VAL A 273 12.43 -18.74 3.14
CA VAL A 273 13.04 -19.48 2.05
C VAL A 273 14.19 -18.69 1.43
N LYS A 274 13.96 -17.40 1.13
CA LYS A 274 14.98 -16.49 0.60
C LYS A 274 16.14 -16.30 1.57
N ALA A 275 15.86 -16.10 2.86
CA ALA A 275 16.89 -15.93 3.88
C ALA A 275 17.76 -17.17 4.01
N TYR A 276 17.19 -18.37 4.10
CA TYR A 276 17.94 -19.63 4.13
C TYR A 276 18.75 -19.87 2.86
N PHE A 277 18.20 -19.52 1.69
CA PHE A 277 18.90 -19.63 0.43
C PHE A 277 20.15 -18.74 0.40
N GLN A 278 20.03 -17.48 0.77
CA GLN A 278 21.17 -16.54 0.83
C GLN A 278 22.16 -16.88 1.93
N ALA A 279 21.71 -17.51 3.01
CA ALA A 279 22.60 -18.04 4.06
C ALA A 279 23.30 -19.37 3.67
N GLY A 280 23.06 -19.89 2.47
CA GLY A 280 23.65 -21.14 1.99
C GLY A 280 23.06 -22.41 2.61
N GLN A 281 21.92 -22.32 3.31
CA GLN A 281 21.24 -23.42 3.97
C GLN A 281 20.36 -24.21 2.99
N LEU A 282 20.95 -24.64 1.85
CA LEU A 282 20.22 -25.19 0.69
C LEU A 282 19.39 -26.44 1.02
N LYS A 283 19.89 -27.32 1.90
CA LYS A 283 19.13 -28.50 2.35
C LYS A 283 17.84 -28.10 3.08
N LYS A 284 17.88 -27.04 3.87
CA LYS A 284 16.70 -26.51 4.56
C LYS A 284 15.71 -25.91 3.58
N VAL A 285 16.20 -25.15 2.57
CA VAL A 285 15.38 -24.58 1.49
C VAL A 285 14.65 -25.70 0.73
N ILE A 286 15.37 -26.74 0.31
CA ILE A 286 14.78 -27.88 -0.40
C ILE A 286 13.66 -28.52 0.44
N SER A 287 13.93 -28.79 1.72
CA SER A 287 12.92 -29.36 2.63
C SER A 287 11.68 -28.48 2.77
N LEU A 288 11.83 -27.17 2.90
CA LEU A 288 10.70 -26.23 3.01
C LEU A 288 9.86 -26.17 1.72
N LEU A 289 10.52 -26.13 0.55
CA LEU A 289 9.83 -26.11 -0.73
C LEU A 289 9.11 -27.44 -1.02
N GLN A 290 9.71 -28.57 -0.64
CA GLN A 290 9.04 -29.89 -0.71
C GLN A 290 7.78 -29.93 0.18
N GLN A 291 7.85 -29.43 1.41
CA GLN A 291 6.68 -29.33 2.28
C GLN A 291 5.57 -28.46 1.67
N ARG A 292 5.93 -27.35 1.00
CA ARG A 292 4.98 -26.52 0.29
C ARG A 292 4.31 -27.26 -0.86
N LEU A 293 5.05 -28.08 -1.61
CA LEU A 293 4.51 -28.92 -2.68
C LEU A 293 3.62 -30.06 -2.17
N VAL A 294 3.83 -30.54 -0.95
CA VAL A 294 2.89 -31.50 -0.32
C VAL A 294 1.53 -30.84 -0.12
N ALA A 295 1.49 -29.58 0.28
CA ALA A 295 0.25 -28.82 0.44
C ALA A 295 -0.36 -28.36 -0.90
N ASN A 296 0.47 -28.02 -1.86
CA ASN A 296 0.05 -27.56 -3.21
C ASN A 296 0.92 -28.17 -4.32
N PRO A 297 0.62 -29.40 -4.77
CA PRO A 297 1.46 -30.14 -5.72
C PRO A 297 1.57 -29.54 -7.13
N ASN A 298 0.71 -28.58 -7.46
CA ASN A 298 0.68 -27.95 -8.80
C ASN A 298 1.16 -26.50 -8.78
N ASP A 299 1.83 -26.07 -7.71
CA ASP A 299 2.40 -24.71 -7.61
C ASP A 299 3.65 -24.59 -8.49
N VAL A 300 3.44 -24.09 -9.70
CA VAL A 300 4.47 -23.87 -10.74
C VAL A 300 5.67 -23.08 -10.18
N GLN A 301 5.41 -22.00 -9.42
CA GLN A 301 6.48 -21.17 -8.88
C GLN A 301 7.34 -21.90 -7.85
N THR A 302 6.72 -22.76 -7.04
CA THR A 302 7.45 -23.59 -6.07
C THR A 302 8.32 -24.65 -6.78
N HIS A 303 7.83 -25.28 -7.86
CA HIS A 303 8.66 -26.20 -8.67
C HIS A 303 9.88 -25.48 -9.27
N ILE A 304 9.73 -24.26 -9.81
CA ILE A 304 10.84 -23.44 -10.32
C ILE A 304 11.84 -23.15 -9.20
N SER A 305 11.36 -22.70 -8.04
CA SER A 305 12.20 -22.39 -6.89
C SER A 305 12.96 -23.62 -6.37
N LEU A 306 12.30 -24.79 -6.36
CA LEU A 306 12.90 -26.06 -5.96
C LEU A 306 13.97 -26.52 -6.96
N ALA A 307 13.72 -26.36 -8.27
CA ALA A 307 14.72 -26.63 -9.31
C ALA A 307 15.98 -25.76 -9.12
N ALA A 308 15.80 -24.46 -8.83
CA ALA A 308 16.91 -23.55 -8.55
C ALA A 308 17.68 -23.96 -7.27
N ALA A 309 16.97 -24.38 -6.21
CA ALA A 309 17.58 -24.84 -4.98
C ALA A 309 18.37 -26.14 -5.19
N TYR A 310 17.85 -27.08 -6.00
CA TYR A 310 18.55 -28.30 -6.36
C TYR A 310 19.84 -28.03 -7.16
N ILE A 311 19.81 -27.12 -8.15
CA ILE A 311 21.02 -26.71 -8.88
C ILE A 311 22.05 -26.11 -7.95
N ALA A 312 21.66 -25.17 -7.10
CA ALA A 312 22.56 -24.56 -6.14
C ALA A 312 23.20 -25.60 -5.18
N ASN A 313 22.45 -26.67 -4.85
CA ASN A 313 22.91 -27.76 -3.99
C ASN A 313 23.69 -28.87 -4.76
N GLY A 314 23.83 -28.75 -6.10
CA GLY A 314 24.50 -29.74 -6.93
C GLY A 314 23.65 -30.93 -7.41
N ASN A 315 22.36 -30.94 -7.09
CA ASN A 315 21.39 -31.99 -7.41
C ASN A 315 20.81 -31.79 -8.82
N ARG A 316 21.62 -31.97 -9.85
CA ARG A 316 21.26 -31.67 -11.26
C ARG A 316 20.09 -32.52 -11.79
N LYS A 317 20.01 -33.79 -11.42
CA LYS A 317 18.94 -34.69 -11.87
C LYS A 317 17.58 -34.28 -11.33
N GLU A 318 17.53 -33.98 -10.06
CA GLU A 318 16.32 -33.53 -9.35
C GLU A 318 15.86 -32.18 -9.90
N SER A 319 16.78 -31.26 -10.16
CA SER A 319 16.46 -29.97 -10.80
C SER A 319 15.80 -30.15 -12.19
N ILE A 320 16.34 -31.04 -13.02
CA ILE A 320 15.75 -31.33 -14.34
C ILE A 320 14.32 -31.89 -14.19
N ALA A 321 14.10 -32.79 -13.23
CA ALA A 321 12.78 -33.36 -12.97
C ALA A 321 11.74 -32.26 -12.59
N GLU A 322 12.13 -31.33 -11.72
CA GLU A 322 11.27 -30.21 -11.34
C GLU A 322 10.97 -29.26 -12.51
N LEU A 323 11.96 -28.96 -13.36
CA LEU A 323 11.75 -28.16 -14.58
C LEU A 323 10.83 -28.86 -15.59
N GLN A 324 10.94 -30.17 -15.74
CA GLN A 324 10.04 -30.98 -16.59
C GLN A 324 8.60 -30.89 -16.03
N LYS A 325 8.45 -31.03 -14.70
CA LYS A 325 7.16 -30.90 -14.06
C LYS A 325 6.55 -29.49 -14.24
N THR A 326 7.40 -28.46 -14.17
CA THR A 326 7.00 -27.07 -14.46
C THR A 326 6.45 -26.91 -15.88
N ILE A 327 7.10 -27.52 -16.89
CA ILE A 327 6.65 -27.50 -18.30
C ILE A 327 5.30 -28.21 -18.46
N GLU A 328 5.11 -29.36 -17.78
CA GLU A 328 3.82 -30.08 -17.78
C GLU A 328 2.68 -29.23 -17.21
N LEU A 329 2.94 -28.51 -16.10
CA LEU A 329 1.95 -27.68 -15.40
C LEU A 329 1.69 -26.34 -16.10
N ASN A 330 2.71 -25.79 -16.77
CA ASN A 330 2.63 -24.51 -17.49
C ASN A 330 3.31 -24.62 -18.86
N PRO A 331 2.57 -24.94 -19.93
CA PRO A 331 3.11 -25.06 -21.30
C PRO A 331 3.80 -23.78 -21.82
N ASP A 332 3.41 -22.60 -21.35
CA ASP A 332 4.03 -21.34 -21.77
C ASP A 332 5.49 -21.22 -21.29
N PHE A 333 5.86 -21.93 -20.23
CA PHE A 333 7.23 -22.02 -19.73
C PHE A 333 8.14 -22.93 -20.57
N LYS A 334 7.59 -23.67 -21.55
CA LYS A 334 8.31 -24.74 -22.27
C LYS A 334 9.64 -24.26 -22.86
N GLN A 335 9.62 -23.19 -23.62
CA GLN A 335 10.83 -22.67 -24.26
C GLN A 335 11.93 -22.34 -23.26
N GLN A 336 11.59 -21.67 -22.20
CA GLN A 336 12.52 -21.29 -21.14
C GLN A 336 12.98 -22.50 -20.32
N GLY A 337 12.07 -23.40 -20.00
CA GLY A 337 12.36 -24.62 -19.25
C GLY A 337 13.29 -25.57 -20.02
N GLU A 338 13.06 -25.79 -21.32
CA GLU A 338 13.95 -26.58 -22.19
C GLU A 338 15.34 -25.95 -22.28
N TYR A 339 15.43 -24.62 -22.37
CA TYR A 339 16.71 -23.91 -22.32
C TYR A 339 17.48 -24.23 -21.02
N TYR A 340 16.85 -24.09 -19.85
CA TYR A 340 17.47 -24.40 -18.58
C TYR A 340 17.89 -25.87 -18.46
N ILE A 341 17.04 -26.80 -18.87
CA ILE A 341 17.36 -28.23 -18.88
C ILE A 341 18.61 -28.53 -19.72
N ASN A 342 18.72 -27.91 -20.90
CA ASN A 342 19.88 -28.12 -21.79
C ASN A 342 21.16 -27.54 -21.20
N GLU A 343 21.10 -26.36 -20.57
CA GLU A 343 22.24 -25.76 -19.85
C GLU A 343 22.71 -26.65 -18.68
N ILE A 344 21.76 -27.19 -17.91
CA ILE A 344 22.07 -28.11 -16.81
C ILE A 344 22.70 -29.40 -17.30
N LYS A 345 22.17 -29.99 -18.39
CA LYS A 345 22.75 -31.19 -19.02
C LYS A 345 24.14 -30.94 -19.57
N ALA A 346 24.42 -29.75 -20.08
CA ALA A 346 25.74 -29.33 -20.54
C ALA A 346 26.72 -28.99 -19.37
N GLY A 347 26.32 -29.18 -18.12
CA GLY A 347 27.17 -28.93 -16.95
C GLY A 347 27.20 -27.47 -16.50
N ARG A 348 26.45 -26.58 -17.14
CA ARG A 348 26.35 -25.17 -16.76
C ARG A 348 25.24 -24.94 -15.70
N ASN A 349 25.30 -23.82 -14.99
CA ASN A 349 24.26 -23.38 -14.08
C ASN A 349 23.57 -22.18 -14.74
N PRO A 350 22.34 -22.35 -15.23
CA PRO A 350 21.59 -21.31 -15.94
C PRO A 350 21.08 -20.22 -15.01
#